data_2983b404dccb4d0820f108853febb5c0
#
_entry.id   2983b404dccb4d0820f108853febb5c0
#
_cell.length_a   1.000
_cell.length_b   1.000
_cell.length_c   1.000
_cell.angle_alpha   90.00
_cell.angle_beta   90.00
_cell.angle_gamma   90.00
#
_symmetry.space_group_name_H-M   'P 1'
#
loop_
_entity.id
_entity.type
_entity.pdbx_description
1 polymer ?
#
loop_
_entity_poly.entity_id
_entity_poly.type
_entity_poly.pdbx_seq_one_letter_code
_entity_poly.pdbx_strand_id
1 'polypeptide(L)'
;MTDTPRLLNSANWAARLTMAIDAAQNTVHVLTFTVIATPQGVDFEQPDPYRAIENAAKRGVNVRLIRSATQHETLPATSGHAAAARLIYAGAQVRCLPPRPTLHAKAHCVDNKRLFIGSANLSRSSVTSNIELGALLDNAVDIADFEALFRSLWAAAQPEPMPHPGGR
;
A
#
# COMPACT_ATOMS: atom_id res chain seq x y z
N MET A 1 7.93 -9.28 27.85
CA MET A 1 7.76 -8.68 26.51
C MET A 1 7.83 -9.82 25.53
N THR A 2 6.72 -10.21 24.91
CA THR A 2 6.73 -11.24 23.86
C THR A 2 7.42 -10.63 22.65
N ASP A 3 8.55 -11.23 22.27
CA ASP A 3 9.36 -10.78 21.14
C ASP A 3 8.52 -10.97 19.86
N THR A 4 7.98 -9.89 19.34
CA THR A 4 7.16 -9.94 18.14
C THR A 4 8.05 -10.31 16.96
N PRO A 5 7.81 -11.42 16.25
CA PRO A 5 8.68 -11.84 15.14
C PRO A 5 8.88 -10.72 14.15
N ARG A 6 10.14 -10.35 13.91
CA ARG A 6 10.49 -9.28 12.95
C ARG A 6 10.47 -9.77 11.52
N LEU A 7 10.72 -11.07 11.30
CA LEU A 7 10.66 -11.68 9.99
C LEU A 7 9.21 -11.91 9.57
N LEU A 8 8.87 -11.45 8.38
CA LEU A 8 7.58 -11.65 7.73
C LEU A 8 7.75 -12.61 6.54
N ASN A 9 6.80 -13.50 6.36
CA ASN A 9 6.76 -14.43 5.24
C ASN A 9 5.33 -14.59 4.71
N SER A 10 5.13 -15.38 3.67
CA SER A 10 3.83 -15.57 3.01
C SER A 10 2.71 -15.96 3.97
N ALA A 11 3.02 -16.66 5.07
CA ALA A 11 2.00 -17.12 6.03
C ALA A 11 1.53 -16.02 7.01
N ASN A 12 2.30 -14.93 7.20
CA ASN A 12 2.00 -13.98 8.27
C ASN A 12 2.02 -12.50 7.87
N TRP A 13 2.67 -12.11 6.75
CA TRP A 13 2.85 -10.70 6.42
C TRP A 13 1.51 -9.98 6.22
N ALA A 14 0.58 -10.58 5.45
CA ALA A 14 -0.70 -9.96 5.12
C ALA A 14 -1.57 -9.78 6.38
N ALA A 15 -1.65 -10.80 7.23
CA ALA A 15 -2.40 -10.72 8.48
C ALA A 15 -1.85 -9.64 9.42
N ARG A 16 -0.53 -9.60 9.59
CA ARG A 16 0.10 -8.62 10.49
C ARG A 16 -0.01 -7.19 9.96
N LEU A 17 0.15 -7.00 8.66
CA LEU A 17 -0.05 -5.69 8.04
C LEU A 17 -1.51 -5.23 8.14
N THR A 18 -2.47 -6.12 7.80
CA THR A 18 -3.91 -5.84 7.93
C THR A 18 -4.27 -5.42 9.36
N MET A 19 -3.87 -6.21 10.36
CA MET A 19 -4.12 -5.86 11.77
C MET A 19 -3.50 -4.52 12.18
N ALA A 20 -2.30 -4.22 11.71
CA ALA A 20 -1.66 -2.93 12.01
C ALA A 20 -2.42 -1.75 11.39
N ILE A 21 -2.88 -1.89 10.13
CA ILE A 21 -3.64 -0.85 9.43
C ILE A 21 -5.04 -0.68 10.03
N ASP A 22 -5.70 -1.78 10.42
CA ASP A 22 -7.02 -1.73 11.07
C ASP A 22 -6.96 -0.99 12.43
N ALA A 23 -5.83 -1.12 13.13
CA ALA A 23 -5.58 -0.41 14.38
C ALA A 23 -5.02 1.02 14.21
N ALA A 24 -4.74 1.47 12.98
CA ALA A 24 -4.16 2.78 12.71
C ALA A 24 -5.11 3.92 13.14
N GLN A 25 -4.52 4.94 13.79
CA GLN A 25 -5.24 6.11 14.31
C GLN A 25 -4.88 7.41 13.58
N ASN A 26 -3.66 7.51 13.03
CA ASN A 26 -3.15 8.78 12.52
C ASN A 26 -2.74 8.69 11.05
N THR A 27 -1.79 7.81 10.70
CA THR A 27 -1.18 7.80 9.38
C THR A 27 -0.96 6.39 8.85
N VAL A 28 -1.14 6.22 7.54
CA VAL A 28 -0.67 5.03 6.79
C VAL A 28 0.03 5.53 5.53
N HIS A 29 1.36 5.40 5.48
CA HIS A 29 2.18 5.75 4.34
C HIS A 29 2.60 4.49 3.58
N VAL A 30 2.37 4.46 2.28
CA VAL A 30 2.56 3.27 1.44
C VAL A 30 3.43 3.57 0.24
N LEU A 31 4.48 2.78 0.06
CA LEU A 31 5.21 2.65 -1.21
C LEU A 31 4.88 1.29 -1.80
N THR A 32 4.49 1.24 -3.07
CA THR A 32 4.24 -0.02 -3.78
C THR A 32 4.56 0.10 -5.26
N PHE A 33 5.11 -0.95 -5.84
CA PHE A 33 5.28 -1.01 -7.29
C PHE A 33 3.92 -1.17 -7.98
N THR A 34 3.13 -2.15 -7.53
CA THR A 34 1.81 -2.46 -8.11
C THR A 34 0.75 -2.44 -7.02
N VAL A 35 -0.40 -1.86 -7.34
CA VAL A 35 -1.62 -1.95 -6.55
C VAL A 35 -2.74 -2.52 -7.40
N ILE A 36 -3.42 -3.57 -6.89
CA ILE A 36 -4.56 -4.22 -7.55
C ILE A 36 -5.67 -4.35 -6.52
N ALA A 37 -6.81 -3.73 -6.81
CA ALA A 37 -7.94 -3.76 -5.90
C ALA A 37 -8.55 -5.16 -5.81
N THR A 38 -8.94 -5.55 -4.60
CA THR A 38 -9.83 -6.69 -4.41
C THR A 38 -11.21 -6.35 -4.98
N PRO A 39 -11.83 -7.21 -5.81
CA PRO A 39 -13.16 -6.96 -6.34
C PRO A 39 -14.17 -6.70 -5.24
N GLN A 40 -15.13 -5.79 -5.48
CA GLN A 40 -16.22 -5.54 -4.54
C GLN A 40 -17.17 -6.73 -4.51
N GLY A 41 -17.73 -7.03 -3.33
CA GLY A 41 -18.69 -8.12 -3.16
C GLY A 41 -18.07 -9.52 -3.13
N VAL A 42 -16.75 -9.63 -3.28
CA VAL A 42 -16.04 -10.89 -3.06
C VAL A 42 -15.68 -10.98 -1.58
N ASP A 43 -16.22 -11.97 -0.90
CA ASP A 43 -15.83 -12.31 0.47
C ASP A 43 -14.46 -12.99 0.39
N PHE A 44 -13.45 -12.29 0.85
CA PHE A 44 -12.08 -12.75 0.80
C PHE A 44 -11.72 -13.26 2.19
N GLU A 45 -11.72 -14.58 2.36
CA GLU A 45 -11.41 -15.23 3.64
C GLU A 45 -10.00 -14.97 4.16
N GLN A 46 -9.12 -14.46 3.29
CA GLN A 46 -7.74 -14.14 3.64
C GLN A 46 -7.62 -12.68 4.09
N PRO A 47 -6.62 -12.35 4.93
CA PRO A 47 -6.29 -10.96 5.25
C PRO A 47 -6.08 -10.13 3.99
N ASP A 48 -6.72 -8.97 3.90
CA ASP A 48 -6.70 -8.09 2.73
C ASP A 48 -6.11 -6.72 3.08
N PRO A 49 -4.78 -6.52 2.92
CA PRO A 49 -4.15 -5.24 3.19
C PRO A 49 -4.70 -4.09 2.35
N TYR A 50 -5.11 -4.34 1.09
CA TYR A 50 -5.71 -3.30 0.27
C TYR A 50 -7.03 -2.80 0.88
N ARG A 51 -7.92 -3.72 1.27
CA ARG A 51 -9.20 -3.36 1.92
C ARG A 51 -8.99 -2.69 3.27
N ALA A 52 -7.98 -3.11 4.03
CA ALA A 52 -7.62 -2.45 5.28
C ALA A 52 -7.20 -0.98 5.06
N ILE A 53 -6.41 -0.70 4.01
CA ILE A 53 -6.03 0.66 3.62
C ILE A 53 -7.27 1.47 3.20
N GLU A 54 -8.15 0.90 2.37
CA GLU A 54 -9.42 1.54 1.98
C GLU A 54 -10.27 1.89 3.20
N ASN A 55 -10.42 0.96 4.14
CA ASN A 55 -11.19 1.17 5.37
C ASN A 55 -10.52 2.19 6.30
N ALA A 56 -9.19 2.21 6.41
CA ALA A 56 -8.46 3.22 7.17
C ALA A 56 -8.74 4.62 6.63
N ALA A 57 -8.71 4.81 5.31
CA ALA A 57 -9.05 6.08 4.67
C ALA A 57 -10.50 6.49 4.97
N LYS A 58 -11.47 5.56 4.89
CA LYS A 58 -12.88 5.82 5.26
C LYS A 58 -13.07 6.22 6.72
N ARG A 59 -12.20 5.73 7.63
CA ARG A 59 -12.20 6.14 9.04
C ARG A 59 -11.58 7.52 9.28
N GLY A 60 -11.01 8.17 8.27
CA GLY A 60 -10.34 9.46 8.38
C GLY A 60 -8.86 9.38 8.75
N VAL A 61 -8.25 8.20 8.72
CA VAL A 61 -6.79 8.05 8.85
C VAL A 61 -6.11 8.74 7.65
N ASN A 62 -5.04 9.49 7.87
CA ASN A 62 -4.29 10.15 6.80
C ASN A 62 -3.52 9.10 5.99
N VAL A 63 -4.17 8.55 4.98
CA VAL A 63 -3.59 7.54 4.09
C VAL A 63 -2.93 8.23 2.90
N ARG A 64 -1.64 7.96 2.69
CA ARG A 64 -0.87 8.41 1.53
C ARG A 64 -0.20 7.24 0.85
N LEU A 65 -0.42 7.08 -0.44
CA LEU A 65 0.14 6.00 -1.24
C LEU A 65 0.90 6.55 -2.44
N ILE A 66 2.12 6.06 -2.65
CA ILE A 66 2.90 6.28 -3.87
C ILE A 66 3.02 4.94 -4.60
N ARG A 67 2.63 4.92 -5.87
CA ARG A 67 2.83 3.78 -6.77
C ARG A 67 3.74 4.13 -7.94
N SER A 68 4.26 3.12 -8.62
CA SER A 68 4.94 3.32 -9.90
C SER A 68 3.92 3.43 -11.04
N ALA A 69 4.14 4.32 -11.99
CA ALA A 69 3.49 4.21 -13.29
C ALA A 69 4.09 3.03 -14.05
N THR A 70 3.26 2.27 -14.73
CA THR A 70 3.73 1.24 -15.65
C THR A 70 3.54 1.72 -17.09
N GLN A 71 4.49 1.38 -17.98
CA GLN A 71 4.41 1.79 -19.40
C GLN A 71 3.23 1.15 -20.15
N HIS A 72 2.53 0.19 -19.55
CA HIS A 72 1.50 -0.64 -20.16
C HIS A 72 0.16 -0.62 -19.41
N GLU A 73 -0.16 0.43 -18.68
CA GLU A 73 -1.46 0.57 -18.02
C GLU A 73 -2.57 0.91 -19.03
N THR A 74 -2.86 -0.06 -19.93
CA THR A 74 -3.90 0.09 -20.95
C THR A 74 -5.24 -0.57 -20.60
N LEU A 75 -5.32 -1.27 -19.45
CA LEU A 75 -6.53 -2.03 -19.06
C LEU A 75 -7.35 -1.29 -17.99
N PRO A 76 -8.59 -0.87 -18.29
CA PRO A 76 -9.37 0.02 -17.42
C PRO A 76 -9.83 -0.59 -16.10
N ALA A 77 -10.13 -1.88 -16.03
CA ALA A 77 -10.83 -2.47 -14.89
C ALA A 77 -9.92 -3.15 -13.85
N THR A 78 -8.71 -3.56 -14.24
CA THR A 78 -7.74 -4.26 -13.38
C THR A 78 -6.45 -3.44 -13.18
N SER A 79 -6.42 -2.24 -13.73
CA SER A 79 -5.25 -1.36 -13.71
C SER A 79 -4.99 -0.79 -12.33
N GLY A 80 -3.75 -0.42 -12.08
CA GLY A 80 -3.37 0.35 -10.90
C GLY A 80 -4.19 1.63 -10.75
N HIS A 81 -4.65 2.23 -11.84
CA HIS A 81 -5.54 3.39 -11.85
C HIS A 81 -6.90 3.11 -11.19
N ALA A 82 -7.56 1.99 -11.50
CA ALA A 82 -8.85 1.66 -10.90
C ALA A 82 -8.71 1.42 -9.39
N ALA A 83 -7.65 0.74 -8.97
CA ALA A 83 -7.34 0.55 -7.56
C ALA A 83 -7.03 1.87 -6.87
N ALA A 84 -6.22 2.74 -7.48
CA ALA A 84 -5.90 4.05 -6.97
C ALA A 84 -7.14 4.93 -6.83
N ALA A 85 -8.02 4.95 -7.84
CA ALA A 85 -9.27 5.70 -7.82
C ALA A 85 -10.17 5.28 -6.65
N ARG A 86 -10.30 3.98 -6.38
CA ARG A 86 -11.09 3.49 -5.23
C ARG A 86 -10.52 3.99 -3.89
N LEU A 87 -9.20 4.00 -3.74
CA LEU A 87 -8.57 4.53 -2.53
C LEU A 87 -8.81 6.04 -2.40
N ILE A 88 -8.76 6.80 -3.50
CA ILE A 88 -9.05 8.24 -3.50
C ILE A 88 -10.51 8.49 -3.13
N TYR A 89 -11.47 7.74 -3.68
CA TYR A 89 -12.89 7.84 -3.28
C TYR A 89 -13.13 7.48 -1.81
N ALA A 90 -12.28 6.63 -1.23
CA ALA A 90 -12.31 6.32 0.19
C ALA A 90 -11.68 7.41 1.08
N GLY A 91 -11.04 8.43 0.51
CA GLY A 91 -10.40 9.53 1.22
C GLY A 91 -8.88 9.49 1.29
N ALA A 92 -8.23 8.50 0.64
CA ALA A 92 -6.78 8.44 0.56
C ALA A 92 -6.23 9.45 -0.45
N GLN A 93 -4.98 9.86 -0.25
CA GLN A 93 -4.20 10.61 -1.22
C GLN A 93 -3.28 9.63 -1.97
N VAL A 94 -3.39 9.59 -3.29
CA VAL A 94 -2.56 8.71 -4.12
C VAL A 94 -1.76 9.53 -5.11
N ARG A 95 -0.47 9.22 -5.23
CA ARG A 95 0.44 9.80 -6.20
C ARG A 95 1.14 8.71 -7.00
N CYS A 96 1.58 9.08 -8.19
CA CYS A 96 2.25 8.19 -9.12
C CYS A 96 3.64 8.74 -9.47
N LEU A 97 4.67 7.91 -9.37
CA LEU A 97 6.01 8.23 -9.89
C LEU A 97 6.12 7.76 -11.34
N PRO A 98 6.89 8.48 -12.17
CA PRO A 98 7.15 8.07 -13.55
C PRO A 98 7.79 6.66 -13.59
N PRO A 99 7.70 5.96 -14.74
CA PRO A 99 8.21 4.60 -14.85
C PRO A 99 9.75 4.50 -14.74
N ARG A 100 10.44 5.63 -14.79
CA ARG A 100 11.91 5.69 -14.65
C ARG A 100 12.35 6.92 -13.85
N PRO A 101 13.17 6.75 -12.78
CA PRO A 101 13.53 5.45 -12.19
C PRO A 101 12.28 4.74 -11.63
N THR A 102 12.24 3.41 -11.75
CA THR A 102 11.09 2.62 -11.31
C THR A 102 11.02 2.56 -9.78
N LEU A 103 9.90 2.95 -9.20
CA LEU A 103 9.60 2.67 -7.81
C LEU A 103 9.34 1.17 -7.65
N HIS A 104 10.31 0.41 -7.15
CA HIS A 104 10.15 -1.03 -6.91
C HIS A 104 10.09 -1.39 -5.41
N ALA A 105 10.12 -0.40 -4.53
CA ALA A 105 9.94 -0.59 -3.10
C ALA A 105 8.51 -1.05 -2.77
N LYS A 106 8.38 -1.87 -1.72
CA LYS A 106 7.11 -2.25 -1.08
C LYS A 106 7.31 -2.02 0.41
N ALA A 107 6.68 -0.96 0.91
CA ALA A 107 6.81 -0.56 2.30
C ALA A 107 5.53 0.10 2.80
N HIS A 108 5.20 -0.14 4.07
CA HIS A 108 4.02 0.39 4.71
C HIS A 108 4.39 0.88 6.11
N CYS A 109 4.32 2.18 6.35
CA CYS A 109 4.53 2.75 7.66
C CYS A 109 3.20 3.11 8.30
N VAL A 110 2.94 2.58 9.49
CA VAL A 110 1.68 2.77 10.23
C VAL A 110 1.95 3.58 11.48
N ASP A 111 1.27 4.71 11.62
CA ASP A 111 1.32 5.64 12.76
C ASP A 111 2.73 6.09 13.16
N ASN A 112 3.69 6.08 12.22
CA ASN A 112 5.11 6.34 12.49
C ASN A 112 5.68 5.46 13.62
N LYS A 113 5.18 4.23 13.74
CA LYS A 113 5.56 3.27 14.79
C LYS A 113 5.92 1.89 14.28
N ARG A 114 5.40 1.51 13.13
CA ARG A 114 5.60 0.18 12.54
C ARG A 114 5.86 0.32 11.06
N LEU A 115 7.03 -0.11 10.61
CA LEU A 115 7.42 -0.11 9.21
C LEU A 115 7.52 -1.55 8.72
N PHE A 116 6.65 -1.90 7.79
CA PHE A 116 6.65 -3.16 7.07
C PHE A 116 7.39 -2.97 5.75
N ILE A 117 8.44 -3.73 5.51
CA ILE A 117 9.18 -3.74 4.24
C ILE A 117 9.24 -5.16 3.69
N GLY A 118 9.29 -5.31 2.37
CA GLY A 118 9.39 -6.66 1.79
C GLY A 118 9.20 -6.72 0.28
N SER A 119 8.92 -7.94 -0.18
CA SER A 119 8.71 -8.24 -1.60
C SER A 119 7.25 -8.08 -2.04
N ALA A 120 6.29 -8.14 -1.11
CA ALA A 120 4.86 -8.21 -1.39
C ALA A 120 4.27 -6.91 -1.94
N ASN A 121 3.68 -6.97 -3.13
CA ASN A 121 2.84 -5.89 -3.66
C ASN A 121 1.45 -5.89 -3.01
N LEU A 122 0.70 -4.82 -3.17
CA LEU A 122 -0.72 -4.78 -2.82
C LEU A 122 -1.54 -5.49 -3.91
N SER A 123 -1.49 -6.81 -3.91
CA SER A 123 -2.18 -7.64 -4.90
C SER A 123 -2.65 -8.95 -4.28
N ARG A 124 -3.70 -9.54 -4.88
CA ARG A 124 -4.21 -10.84 -4.45
C ARG A 124 -3.14 -11.92 -4.52
N SER A 125 -2.34 -11.97 -5.59
CA SER A 125 -1.29 -12.98 -5.75
C SER A 125 -0.25 -12.93 -4.65
N SER A 126 0.11 -11.74 -4.16
CA SER A 126 1.03 -11.60 -3.01
C SER A 126 0.46 -12.19 -1.72
N VAL A 127 -0.87 -12.22 -1.57
CA VAL A 127 -1.52 -12.81 -0.39
C VAL A 127 -1.72 -14.32 -0.53
N THR A 128 -2.00 -14.82 -1.73
CA THR A 128 -2.53 -16.18 -1.91
C THR A 128 -1.59 -17.19 -2.54
N SER A 129 -0.64 -16.73 -3.38
CA SER A 129 0.11 -17.64 -4.24
C SER A 129 1.61 -17.36 -4.35
N ASN A 130 2.05 -16.15 -4.07
CA ASN A 130 3.47 -15.82 -4.13
C ASN A 130 4.22 -16.29 -2.89
N ILE A 131 5.52 -16.57 -3.06
CA ILE A 131 6.45 -16.67 -1.92
C ILE A 131 6.94 -15.26 -1.63
N GLU A 132 6.56 -14.75 -0.47
CA GLU A 132 6.90 -13.38 -0.03
C GLU A 132 7.77 -13.43 1.22
N LEU A 133 8.68 -12.46 1.32
CA LEU A 133 9.55 -12.27 2.48
C LEU A 133 9.66 -10.79 2.80
N GLY A 134 9.71 -10.47 4.08
CA GLY A 134 9.81 -9.10 4.55
C GLY A 134 10.24 -9.00 6.01
N ALA A 135 10.23 -7.78 6.52
CA ALA A 135 10.53 -7.49 7.90
C ALA A 135 9.57 -6.42 8.47
N LEU A 136 9.35 -6.52 9.77
CA LEU A 136 8.75 -5.46 10.56
C LEU A 136 9.84 -4.74 11.37
N LEU A 137 9.95 -3.44 11.17
CA LEU A 137 10.86 -2.53 11.87
C LEU A 137 10.03 -1.60 12.76
N ASP A 138 10.46 -1.41 14.00
CA ASP A 138 9.76 -0.60 14.99
C ASP A 138 10.70 0.36 15.75
N ASN A 139 11.95 0.47 15.31
CA ASN A 139 12.88 1.42 15.86
C ASN A 139 12.75 2.81 15.22
N ALA A 140 13.04 3.84 16.00
CA ALA A 140 12.82 5.22 15.58
C ALA A 140 13.71 5.67 14.42
N VAL A 141 14.90 5.09 14.26
CA VAL A 141 15.85 5.47 13.20
C VAL A 141 15.33 5.02 11.84
N ASP A 142 15.03 3.73 11.70
CA ASP A 142 14.51 3.20 10.43
C ASP A 142 13.20 3.87 10.00
N ILE A 143 12.32 4.17 10.96
CA ILE A 143 11.07 4.87 10.70
C ILE A 143 11.34 6.31 10.24
N ALA A 144 12.24 7.04 10.89
CA ALA A 144 12.58 8.40 10.49
C ALA A 144 13.22 8.46 9.10
N ASP A 145 14.10 7.52 8.78
CA ASP A 145 14.74 7.40 7.47
C ASP A 145 13.71 7.08 6.37
N PHE A 146 12.78 6.14 6.66
CA PHE A 146 11.68 5.85 5.74
C PHE A 146 10.80 7.09 5.49
N GLU A 147 10.41 7.80 6.54
CA GLU A 147 9.56 8.99 6.42
C GLU A 147 10.26 10.13 5.68
N ALA A 148 11.58 10.28 5.83
CA ALA A 148 12.36 11.23 5.06
C ALA A 148 12.37 10.87 3.56
N LEU A 149 12.61 9.59 3.23
CA LEU A 149 12.52 9.09 1.87
C LEU A 149 11.10 9.27 1.31
N PHE A 150 10.07 8.89 2.07
CA PHE A 150 8.68 9.02 1.65
C PHE A 150 8.31 10.47 1.31
N ARG A 151 8.68 11.43 2.16
CA ARG A 151 8.44 12.86 1.88
C ARG A 151 9.12 13.33 0.61
N SER A 152 10.37 12.92 0.37
CA SER A 152 11.11 13.26 -0.85
C SER A 152 10.41 12.70 -2.10
N LEU A 153 10.02 11.43 -2.08
CA LEU A 153 9.31 10.78 -3.17
C LEU A 153 7.91 11.38 -3.37
N TRP A 154 7.23 11.73 -2.28
CA TRP A 154 5.92 12.39 -2.34
C TRP A 154 5.99 13.74 -3.03
N ALA A 155 7.02 14.54 -2.77
CA ALA A 155 7.22 15.83 -3.43
C ALA A 155 7.50 15.69 -4.92
N ALA A 156 8.18 14.62 -5.34
CA ALA A 156 8.50 14.34 -6.74
C ALA A 156 7.36 13.67 -7.53
N ALA A 157 6.45 12.97 -6.83
CA ALA A 157 5.36 12.23 -7.45
C ALA A 157 4.21 13.16 -7.88
N GLN A 158 3.55 12.80 -8.99
CA GLN A 158 2.37 13.53 -9.49
C GLN A 158 1.08 12.95 -8.86
N PRO A 159 0.04 13.78 -8.64
CA PRO A 159 -1.27 13.27 -8.25
C PRO A 159 -1.74 12.19 -9.23
N GLU A 160 -2.34 11.13 -8.70
CA GLU A 160 -2.95 10.09 -9.53
C GLU A 160 -4.06 10.68 -10.38
N PRO A 161 -4.06 10.49 -11.71
CA PRO A 161 -5.14 10.97 -12.55
C PRO A 161 -6.44 10.25 -12.21
N MET A 162 -7.49 11.03 -11.93
CA MET A 162 -8.82 10.46 -11.71
C MET A 162 -9.42 9.98 -13.04
N PRO A 163 -10.06 8.81 -13.08
CA PRO A 163 -10.78 8.40 -14.28
C PRO A 163 -11.85 9.43 -14.61
N HIS A 164 -11.89 9.84 -15.88
CA HIS A 164 -12.92 10.77 -16.35
C HIS A 164 -14.32 10.14 -16.16
N PRO A 165 -15.32 10.86 -15.62
CA PRO A 165 -16.67 10.34 -15.40
C PRO A 165 -17.45 10.02 -16.70
N GLY A 166 -16.79 9.86 -17.84
CA GLY A 166 -17.40 9.63 -19.15
C GLY A 166 -16.70 8.63 -20.07
N GLY A 167 -15.65 7.96 -19.60
CA GLY A 167 -14.98 6.93 -20.39
C GLY A 167 -15.71 5.59 -20.28
N ARG A 168 -16.51 5.27 -21.31
CA ARG A 168 -17.01 3.92 -21.60
C ARG A 168 -15.92 3.11 -22.28
#